data_6622143411deb920685f3be0de4a13e5
#
_entry.id   6622143411deb920685f3be0de4a13e5
#
_cell.length_a   1.000
_cell.length_b   1.000
_cell.length_c   1.000
_cell.angle_alpha   90.00
_cell.angle_beta   90.00
_cell.angle_gamma   90.00
#
_symmetry.space_group_name_H-M   'P 1'
#
loop_
_entity.id
_entity.type
_entity.pdbx_description
1 polymer ?
#
loop_
_entity_poly.entity_id
_entity_poly.type
_entity_poly.pdbx_seq_one_letter_code
_entity_poly.pdbx_strand_id
1 'polypeptide(L)'
;TLSRPFVGVNGFMMSKFAKNKIVARQFLTQVAGSDDFQLALYKLGDRLPALKTAAAKVTDNKDVAGFGTYGATGTPMPNIPQMNSVWDSWGNAWKNVADGKQTAKEAFAQAATNIKKAIS
;
A
#
# COMPACT_ATOMS: atom_id res chain seq x y z
N THR A 1 9.44 5.13 21.90
CA THR A 1 8.27 4.50 21.25
C THR A 1 8.66 4.16 19.83
N LEU A 2 8.65 2.88 19.46
CA LEU A 2 8.92 2.47 18.08
C LEU A 2 7.76 2.93 17.20
N SER A 3 8.08 3.64 16.11
CA SER A 3 7.10 4.01 15.10
C SER A 3 6.58 2.75 14.42
N ARG A 4 5.26 2.65 14.24
CA ARG A 4 4.63 1.58 13.47
C ARG A 4 4.35 2.09 12.07
N PRO A 5 5.02 1.56 11.05
CA PRO A 5 4.80 1.99 9.68
C PRO A 5 3.40 1.57 9.20
N PHE A 6 2.87 2.35 8.28
CA PHE A 6 1.68 1.97 7.53
C PHE A 6 2.08 1.01 6.41
N VAL A 7 1.44 -0.16 6.37
CA VAL A 7 1.72 -1.18 5.35
C VAL A 7 0.68 -1.08 4.25
N GLY A 8 1.14 -0.60 3.07
CA GLY A 8 0.35 -0.62 1.84
C GLY A 8 0.61 -1.90 1.05
N VAL A 9 -0.44 -2.41 0.40
CA VAL A 9 -0.37 -3.61 -0.45
C VAL A 9 -0.92 -3.27 -1.83
N ASN A 10 -0.15 -3.60 -2.87
CA ASN A 10 -0.66 -3.65 -4.25
C ASN A 10 -0.85 -5.11 -4.63
N GLY A 11 -1.96 -5.45 -5.23
CA GLY A 11 -2.29 -6.82 -5.59
C GLY A 11 -3.05 -6.93 -6.89
N PHE A 12 -2.92 -8.08 -7.52
CA PHE A 12 -3.76 -8.47 -8.65
C PHE A 12 -5.01 -9.17 -8.12
N MET A 13 -6.16 -8.78 -8.64
CA MET A 13 -7.44 -9.37 -8.29
C MET A 13 -8.16 -9.88 -9.53
N MET A 14 -8.78 -11.05 -9.42
CA MET A 14 -9.63 -11.57 -10.48
C MET A 14 -11.07 -11.09 -10.27
N SER A 15 -11.62 -10.41 -11.29
CA SER A 15 -13.03 -10.00 -11.26
C SER A 15 -13.95 -11.23 -11.23
N LYS A 16 -15.01 -11.18 -10.44
CA LYS A 16 -16.06 -12.23 -10.46
C LYS A 16 -16.75 -12.34 -11.81
N PHE A 17 -16.72 -11.28 -12.62
CA PHE A 17 -17.30 -11.22 -13.95
C PHE A 17 -16.33 -11.61 -15.07
N ALA A 18 -15.07 -11.99 -14.73
CA ALA A 18 -14.08 -12.41 -15.72
C ALA A 18 -14.61 -13.60 -16.52
N LYS A 19 -14.52 -13.52 -17.84
CA LYS A 19 -14.95 -14.61 -18.76
C LYS A 19 -13.96 -15.77 -18.76
N ASN A 20 -12.66 -15.49 -18.68
CA ASN A 20 -11.59 -16.49 -18.75
C ASN A 20 -10.95 -16.73 -17.37
N LYS A 21 -11.76 -17.22 -16.41
CA LYS A 21 -11.32 -17.38 -15.02
C LYS A 21 -10.19 -18.40 -14.85
N ILE A 22 -10.15 -19.44 -15.69
CA ILE A 22 -9.09 -20.46 -15.63
C ILE A 22 -7.75 -19.83 -15.96
N VAL A 23 -7.65 -19.12 -17.07
CA VAL A 23 -6.41 -18.46 -17.51
C VAL A 23 -6.00 -17.35 -16.51
N ALA A 24 -6.96 -16.56 -16.05
CA ALA A 24 -6.68 -15.54 -15.03
C ALA A 24 -6.13 -16.16 -13.73
N ARG A 25 -6.67 -17.28 -13.28
CA ARG A 25 -6.15 -18.01 -12.12
C ARG A 25 -4.74 -18.54 -12.38
N GLN A 26 -4.48 -19.12 -13.55
CA GLN A 26 -3.14 -19.60 -13.92
C GLN A 26 -2.13 -18.44 -13.90
N PHE A 27 -2.48 -17.30 -14.47
CA PHE A 27 -1.63 -16.11 -14.40
C PHE A 27 -1.33 -15.71 -12.95
N LEU A 28 -2.33 -15.63 -12.10
CA LEU A 28 -2.15 -15.23 -10.70
C LEU A 28 -1.27 -16.22 -9.92
N THR A 29 -1.44 -17.52 -10.15
CA THR A 29 -0.73 -18.53 -9.38
C THR A 29 0.65 -18.86 -9.95
N GLN A 30 0.78 -18.90 -11.27
CA GLN A 30 2.02 -19.36 -11.93
C GLN A 30 2.95 -18.23 -12.34
N VAL A 31 2.40 -17.04 -12.64
CA VAL A 31 3.19 -15.88 -13.03
C VAL A 31 3.32 -14.92 -11.86
N ALA A 32 2.23 -14.26 -11.45
CA ALA A 32 2.28 -13.26 -10.40
C ALA A 32 2.76 -13.79 -9.05
N GLY A 33 2.46 -15.05 -8.75
CA GLY A 33 2.91 -15.79 -7.56
C GLY A 33 4.27 -16.47 -7.70
N SER A 34 5.05 -16.20 -8.75
CA SER A 34 6.39 -16.78 -8.91
C SER A 34 7.49 -15.89 -8.33
N ASP A 35 8.59 -16.51 -7.92
CA ASP A 35 9.80 -15.80 -7.48
C ASP A 35 10.32 -14.85 -8.56
N ASP A 36 10.36 -15.31 -9.81
CA ASP A 36 10.92 -14.55 -10.93
C ASP A 36 10.13 -13.26 -11.17
N PHE A 37 8.81 -13.31 -11.14
CA PHE A 37 7.97 -12.14 -11.28
C PHE A 37 8.13 -11.16 -10.10
N GLN A 38 8.16 -11.67 -8.88
CA GLN A 38 8.33 -10.86 -7.69
C GLN A 38 9.71 -10.18 -7.65
N LEU A 39 10.77 -10.89 -8.08
CA LEU A 39 12.12 -10.34 -8.20
C LEU A 39 12.23 -9.32 -9.34
N ALA A 40 11.52 -9.51 -10.45
CA ALA A 40 11.45 -8.54 -11.52
C ALA A 40 10.76 -7.24 -11.05
N LEU A 41 9.66 -7.32 -10.31
CA LEU A 41 9.01 -6.16 -9.69
C LEU A 41 9.93 -5.44 -8.71
N TYR A 42 10.71 -6.18 -7.93
CA TYR A 42 11.70 -5.60 -7.05
C TYR A 42 12.78 -4.83 -7.82
N LYS A 43 13.35 -5.43 -8.86
CA LYS A 43 14.41 -4.80 -9.68
C LYS A 43 13.95 -3.55 -10.44
N LEU A 44 12.69 -3.52 -10.86
CA LEU A 44 12.15 -2.43 -11.68
C LEU A 44 11.47 -1.31 -10.87
N GLY A 45 11.03 -1.60 -9.67
CA GLY A 45 10.19 -0.69 -8.89
C GLY A 45 10.53 -0.58 -7.41
N ASP A 46 11.66 -1.14 -6.97
CA ASP A 46 12.13 -1.13 -5.57
C ASP A 46 11.04 -1.57 -4.55
N ARG A 47 10.15 -2.46 -4.99
CA ARG A 47 9.07 -2.95 -4.14
C ARG A 47 9.47 -4.26 -3.49
N LEU A 48 9.29 -4.33 -2.18
CA LEU A 48 9.54 -5.57 -1.43
C LEU A 48 8.71 -6.72 -2.00
N PRO A 49 9.34 -7.87 -2.31
CA PRO A 49 8.60 -9.06 -2.70
C PRO A 49 7.64 -9.50 -1.59
N ALA A 50 6.38 -9.78 -1.97
CA ALA A 50 5.39 -10.31 -1.03
C ALA A 50 5.58 -11.81 -0.77
N LEU A 51 6.19 -12.53 -1.72
CA LEU A 51 6.49 -13.95 -1.61
C LEU A 51 7.73 -14.17 -0.72
N LYS A 52 7.61 -14.98 0.32
CA LYS A 52 8.69 -15.21 1.30
C LYS A 52 9.98 -15.74 0.66
N THR A 53 9.85 -16.63 -0.32
CA THR A 53 11.00 -17.20 -1.05
C THR A 53 11.72 -16.15 -1.88
N ALA A 54 11.01 -15.24 -2.53
CA ALA A 54 11.60 -14.13 -3.26
C ALA A 54 12.20 -13.08 -2.31
N ALA A 55 11.52 -12.76 -1.21
CA ALA A 55 12.02 -11.84 -0.20
C ALA A 55 13.35 -12.31 0.41
N ALA A 56 13.50 -13.60 0.65
CA ALA A 56 14.75 -14.19 1.17
C ALA A 56 15.95 -14.01 0.21
N LYS A 57 15.71 -13.82 -1.08
CA LYS A 57 16.76 -13.62 -2.10
C LYS A 57 17.27 -12.18 -2.22
N VAL A 58 16.66 -11.23 -1.51
CA VAL A 58 16.99 -9.79 -1.58
C VAL A 58 17.39 -9.21 -0.22
N THR A 59 17.69 -10.05 0.74
CA THR A 59 18.07 -9.64 2.12
C THR A 59 19.41 -8.94 2.22
N ASP A 60 20.27 -9.08 1.22
CA ASP A 60 21.58 -8.40 1.18
C ASP A 60 21.45 -6.88 0.99
N ASN A 61 20.31 -6.42 0.50
CA ASN A 61 20.00 -5.00 0.45
C ASN A 61 19.56 -4.52 1.84
N LYS A 62 20.37 -3.64 2.45
CA LYS A 62 20.14 -3.12 3.80
C LYS A 62 18.82 -2.37 3.95
N ASP A 63 18.42 -1.65 2.91
CA ASP A 63 17.15 -0.90 2.91
C ASP A 63 15.96 -1.87 2.93
N VAL A 64 16.04 -2.91 2.10
CA VAL A 64 15.04 -3.99 2.04
C VAL A 64 14.93 -4.72 3.39
N ALA A 65 16.05 -5.07 3.98
CA ALA A 65 16.09 -5.73 5.29
C ALA A 65 15.50 -4.82 6.39
N GLY A 66 15.83 -3.54 6.36
CA GLY A 66 15.27 -2.54 7.27
C GLY A 66 13.75 -2.41 7.12
N PHE A 67 13.24 -2.21 5.92
CA PHE A 67 11.81 -2.14 5.65
C PHE A 67 11.08 -3.44 6.01
N GLY A 68 11.68 -4.60 5.77
CA GLY A 68 11.12 -5.89 6.15
C GLY A 68 10.94 -6.03 7.66
N THR A 69 11.94 -5.64 8.41
CA THR A 69 11.92 -5.68 9.88
C THR A 69 10.84 -4.74 10.45
N TYR A 70 10.79 -3.49 9.98
CA TYR A 70 9.77 -2.54 10.43
C TYR A 70 8.38 -2.89 9.91
N GLY A 71 8.27 -3.40 8.68
CA GLY A 71 7.01 -3.83 8.09
C GLY A 71 6.30 -4.92 8.90
N ALA A 72 7.06 -5.81 9.54
CA ALA A 72 6.50 -6.85 10.40
C ALA A 72 5.73 -6.28 11.62
N THR A 73 6.06 -5.06 12.07
CA THR A 73 5.38 -4.36 13.17
C THR A 73 4.33 -3.35 12.67
N GLY A 74 4.17 -3.24 11.37
CA GLY A 74 3.32 -2.26 10.71
C GLY A 74 1.82 -2.50 10.91
N THR A 75 1.04 -1.46 10.64
CA THR A 75 -0.41 -1.53 10.66
C THR A 75 -0.94 -1.52 9.24
N PRO A 76 -1.67 -2.56 8.81
CA PRO A 76 -2.26 -2.57 7.47
C PRO A 76 -3.36 -1.52 7.35
N MET A 77 -3.58 -1.05 6.13
CA MET A 77 -4.70 -0.18 5.81
C MET A 77 -6.02 -0.90 6.12
N PRO A 78 -6.97 -0.24 6.82
CA PRO A 78 -8.31 -0.80 6.98
C PRO A 78 -8.95 -1.09 5.62
N ASN A 79 -9.41 -2.32 5.42
CA ASN A 79 -10.07 -2.74 4.18
C ASN A 79 -11.58 -2.46 4.25
N ILE A 80 -11.92 -1.16 4.28
CA ILE A 80 -13.30 -0.67 4.33
C ILE A 80 -13.53 0.39 3.25
N PRO A 81 -14.75 0.49 2.68
CA PRO A 81 -15.05 1.47 1.62
C PRO A 81 -14.77 2.91 2.02
N GLN A 82 -14.92 3.24 3.30
CA GLN A 82 -14.75 4.57 3.86
C GLN A 82 -13.30 5.10 3.72
N MET A 83 -12.31 4.23 3.50
CA MET A 83 -10.91 4.65 3.33
C MET A 83 -10.71 5.59 2.12
N ASN A 84 -11.54 5.50 1.08
CA ASN A 84 -11.46 6.43 -0.05
C ASN A 84 -11.67 7.88 0.39
N SER A 85 -12.65 8.13 1.27
CA SER A 85 -12.92 9.46 1.82
C SER A 85 -11.79 9.99 2.69
N VAL A 86 -11.05 9.10 3.34
CA VAL A 86 -9.86 9.45 4.13
C VAL A 86 -8.74 9.95 3.21
N TRP A 87 -8.45 9.23 2.12
CA TRP A 87 -7.37 9.57 1.20
C TRP A 87 -7.54 10.96 0.58
N ASP A 88 -8.72 11.27 0.07
CA ASP A 88 -9.00 12.54 -0.58
C ASP A 88 -8.86 13.71 0.40
N SER A 89 -9.50 13.61 1.56
CA SER A 89 -9.47 14.67 2.55
C SER A 89 -8.09 14.90 3.15
N TRP A 90 -7.37 13.82 3.46
CA TRP A 90 -6.04 13.87 4.03
C TRP A 90 -4.98 14.32 3.01
N GLY A 91 -5.06 13.83 1.78
CA GLY A 91 -4.18 14.24 0.69
C GLY A 91 -4.30 15.73 0.35
N ASN A 92 -5.53 16.25 0.31
CA ASN A 92 -5.78 17.68 0.11
C ASN A 92 -5.24 18.53 1.26
N ALA A 93 -5.35 18.07 2.50
CA ALA A 93 -4.77 18.77 3.65
C ALA A 93 -3.24 18.88 3.52
N TRP A 94 -2.57 17.79 3.20
CA TRP A 94 -1.13 17.79 2.94
C TRP A 94 -0.74 18.77 1.84
N LYS A 95 -1.45 18.73 0.72
CA LYS A 95 -1.21 19.63 -0.40
C LYS A 95 -1.37 21.09 -0.01
N ASN A 96 -2.43 21.43 0.71
CA ASN A 96 -2.68 22.80 1.14
C ASN A 96 -1.61 23.33 2.09
N VAL A 97 -1.10 22.49 2.97
CA VAL A 97 0.03 22.86 3.85
C VAL A 97 1.30 23.06 3.05
N ALA A 98 1.63 22.12 2.15
CA ALA A 98 2.82 22.20 1.31
C ALA A 98 2.80 23.42 0.37
N ASP A 99 1.63 23.78 -0.16
CA ASP A 99 1.43 24.96 -1.01
C ASP A 99 1.37 26.29 -0.20
N GLY A 100 1.48 26.24 1.13
CA GLY A 100 1.36 27.42 2.00
C GLY A 100 -0.02 28.05 2.07
N LYS A 101 -1.08 27.34 1.63
CA LYS A 101 -2.46 27.85 1.59
C LYS A 101 -3.16 27.82 2.93
N GLN A 102 -2.79 26.90 3.80
CA GLN A 102 -3.35 26.70 5.13
C GLN A 102 -2.26 26.32 6.12
N THR A 103 -2.49 26.64 7.39
CA THR A 103 -1.65 26.05 8.46
C THR A 103 -1.96 24.57 8.62
N ALA A 104 -1.00 23.80 9.12
CA ALA A 104 -1.20 22.38 9.38
C ALA A 104 -2.41 22.13 10.30
N LYS A 105 -2.58 22.96 11.32
CA LYS A 105 -3.70 22.87 12.26
C LYS A 105 -5.06 23.03 11.56
N GLU A 106 -5.20 24.03 10.72
CA GLU A 106 -6.45 24.29 9.97
C GLU A 106 -6.73 23.19 8.96
N ALA A 107 -5.73 22.84 8.14
CA ALA A 107 -5.89 21.84 7.09
C ALA A 107 -6.29 20.46 7.63
N PHE A 108 -5.64 19.99 8.67
CA PHE A 108 -5.95 18.67 9.25
C PHE A 108 -7.23 18.68 10.11
N ALA A 109 -7.58 19.79 10.75
CA ALA A 109 -8.88 19.93 11.41
C ALA A 109 -10.04 19.86 10.41
N GLN A 110 -9.89 20.55 9.27
CA GLN A 110 -10.87 20.49 8.17
C GLN A 110 -10.95 19.07 7.57
N ALA A 111 -9.81 18.41 7.34
CA ALA A 111 -9.78 17.02 6.86
C ALA A 111 -10.51 16.07 7.81
N ALA A 112 -10.25 16.18 9.10
CA ALA A 112 -10.93 15.35 10.11
C ALA A 112 -12.46 15.57 10.09
N THR A 113 -12.91 16.80 9.93
CA THR A 113 -14.34 17.13 9.82
C THR A 113 -14.96 16.52 8.56
N ASN A 114 -14.29 16.66 7.41
CA ASN A 114 -14.75 16.11 6.13
C ASN A 114 -14.82 14.58 6.17
N ILE A 115 -13.81 13.94 6.73
CA ILE A 115 -13.78 12.47 6.90
C ILE A 115 -14.95 12.01 7.77
N LYS A 116 -15.14 12.60 8.95
CA LYS A 116 -16.25 12.27 9.84
C LYS A 116 -17.60 12.38 9.15
N LYS A 117 -17.82 13.46 8.39
CA LYS A 117 -19.04 13.66 7.62
C LYS A 117 -19.25 12.62 6.51
N ALA A 118 -18.18 12.16 5.90
CA ALA A 118 -18.25 11.21 4.78
C ALA A 118 -18.42 9.75 5.24
N ILE A 119 -18.12 9.43 6.49
CA ILE A 119 -18.19 8.07 7.05
C ILE A 119 -19.36 7.88 8.04
N SER A 120 -20.07 8.96 8.39
CA SER A 120 -21.32 8.92 9.17
C SER A 120 -22.50 8.59 8.24
#